data_2fa441c3f8deeb1c71fe4646e2e77aa9
#
_entry.id   2fa441c3f8deeb1c71fe4646e2e77aa9
#
_cell.length_a   1.000
_cell.length_b   1.000
_cell.length_c   1.000
_cell.angle_alpha   90.00
_cell.angle_beta   90.00
_cell.angle_gamma   90.00
#
_symmetry.space_group_name_H-M   'P 1'
#
loop_
_entity.id
_entity.type
_entity.pdbx_description
1 polymer ?
#
loop_
_entity_poly.entity_id
_entity_poly.type
_entity_poly.pdbx_seq_one_letter_code
_entity_poly.pdbx_strand_id
1 'polypeptide(L)'
;RPEGLSISRKIKSRAQDSPEGAPASALFSIWGEQGPFSRAGLKLKRNARGAIDSLERRKPYLFMKIAYLCLFVTLLFPISAAQADEGLPPEVNEALASTGISASSLSVTLTPVYGEGKAAIRWEGSVPRSPASVMKTVTAAAAMDLLGSGKVWKTEFLSASLPTGGTIPALYIRASGAPWLPASRFREALAALRAVGVSTITGPVVLDPSVFAEPEADPAEFDGHPDRPYNQGHDPLGLALQSVTFSFVPLPGESEAAVLHDPDLAGYSFPLRVPLSYAESACPPNLTATLRPETEPGRISFRGSYPMACGEGSWSAVPWPVACGAAIFDEEAMRAGWTALGGVWTGKWMKGKTPEGAQVLYTLNSKPLSLMIRDMNKNSINPIARNLFLGISEGTPGGATRLASRNAVTQWIASLGIPTEGFLIDNGSGLSRTARISTDQLTGVLLAAGKKPWSPEFMSSLPIAGVDGTMKRRGLEEGGAHIKTGYIRGVRSVAGYVRSASGTLYAVSAIVNDPKALGAKPVLDAVLNYAASDGTPAASSPLPSER
;
A
#
# COMPACT_ATOMS: atom_id res chain seq x y z
N ARG A 1 -26.21 54.62 -0.37
CA ARG A 1 -25.32 55.35 -1.33
C ARG A 1 -24.37 56.26 -0.57
N PRO A 2 -23.10 56.49 -0.94
CA PRO A 2 -22.51 56.20 -2.26
C PRO A 2 -21.17 55.43 -2.20
N GLU A 3 -20.79 54.93 -3.40
CA GLU A 3 -19.51 55.01 -4.13
C GLU A 3 -18.31 54.27 -3.52
N GLY A 4 -17.69 53.35 -4.14
CA GLY A 4 -17.21 53.16 -5.49
C GLY A 4 -15.72 53.39 -5.54
N LEU A 5 -14.92 52.32 -5.77
CA LEU A 5 -13.61 52.45 -6.42
C LEU A 5 -13.08 51.08 -6.87
N SER A 6 -13.18 50.91 -8.16
CA SER A 6 -12.49 49.89 -8.98
C SER A 6 -11.02 50.28 -9.14
N ILE A 7 -10.09 49.31 -8.99
CA ILE A 7 -8.76 49.41 -9.61
C ILE A 7 -8.42 48.07 -10.26
N SER A 8 -8.65 48.07 -11.57
CA SER A 8 -8.08 47.15 -12.53
C SER A 8 -6.62 47.56 -12.83
N ARG A 9 -5.67 46.65 -12.75
CA ARG A 9 -4.36 46.84 -13.41
C ARG A 9 -3.96 45.54 -14.15
N LYS A 10 -4.10 45.66 -15.50
CA LYS A 10 -3.39 44.91 -16.51
C LYS A 10 -1.88 45.05 -16.35
N ILE A 11 -1.14 43.97 -16.43
CA ILE A 11 0.26 44.03 -16.86
C ILE A 11 0.41 43.07 -18.03
N LYS A 12 0.86 43.63 -19.15
CA LYS A 12 1.14 43.02 -20.44
C LYS A 12 2.45 42.25 -20.42
N SER A 13 2.45 41.21 -21.22
CA SER A 13 3.55 40.49 -21.86
C SER A 13 4.80 41.30 -22.21
N ARG A 14 5.98 40.70 -22.00
CA ARG A 14 7.15 40.87 -22.88
C ARG A 14 7.89 39.54 -23.01
N ALA A 15 7.93 39.08 -24.25
CA ALA A 15 8.79 38.03 -24.76
C ALA A 15 10.11 38.68 -25.26
N GLN A 16 11.09 37.81 -25.57
CA GLN A 16 12.39 38.01 -26.20
C GLN A 16 13.57 38.04 -25.22
N ASP A 17 14.70 37.31 -25.35
CA ASP A 17 15.32 36.65 -26.46
C ASP A 17 16.32 35.58 -25.92
N SER A 18 16.51 34.51 -26.67
CA SER A 18 17.62 33.58 -26.55
C SER A 18 18.88 34.19 -27.19
N PRO A 19 20.09 33.70 -26.88
CA PRO A 19 20.79 33.00 -27.97
C PRO A 19 21.47 31.67 -27.59
N GLU A 20 21.60 30.89 -28.64
CA GLU A 20 22.27 29.63 -28.85
C GLU A 20 23.79 29.67 -28.63
N GLY A 21 24.39 28.48 -28.44
CA GLY A 21 25.78 28.24 -28.77
C GLY A 21 26.52 27.25 -27.88
N ALA A 22 26.62 26.02 -28.36
CA ALA A 22 27.52 24.94 -27.90
C ALA A 22 29.02 25.34 -28.11
N PRO A 23 30.08 24.50 -27.84
CA PRO A 23 30.10 23.05 -27.61
C PRO A 23 31.05 22.56 -26.48
N ALA A 24 31.11 21.23 -26.39
CA ALA A 24 31.98 20.40 -25.57
C ALA A 24 33.49 20.61 -25.81
N SER A 25 34.24 20.25 -24.81
CA SER A 25 35.51 19.52 -24.77
C SER A 25 36.60 20.12 -23.87
N ALA A 26 37.28 19.18 -23.20
CA ALA A 26 38.65 19.23 -22.69
C ALA A 26 38.95 20.09 -21.44
N LEU A 27 39.52 19.44 -20.40
CA LEU A 27 40.95 19.39 -20.06
C LEU A 27 41.07 18.88 -18.64
N PHE A 28 41.59 17.79 -18.43
CA PHE A 28 42.94 17.33 -18.00
C PHE A 28 43.88 18.40 -17.47
N SER A 29 44.57 17.96 -16.37
CA SER A 29 45.82 18.42 -15.81
C SER A 29 45.68 19.44 -14.67
N ILE A 30 46.44 19.42 -13.61
CA ILE A 30 47.87 19.12 -13.40
C ILE A 30 48.17 19.27 -11.90
N TRP A 31 49.11 18.49 -11.42
CA TRP A 31 50.25 18.70 -10.52
C TRP A 31 50.03 18.28 -9.07
N GLY A 32 50.94 17.53 -8.51
CA GLY A 32 52.40 17.41 -8.64
C GLY A 32 53.04 17.63 -7.30
N GLU A 33 53.92 16.83 -6.98
CA GLU A 33 55.32 16.72 -6.56
C GLU A 33 55.43 16.52 -5.03
N GLN A 34 56.38 15.82 -4.43
CA GLN A 34 57.65 15.19 -4.73
C GLN A 34 58.04 14.23 -3.60
N GLY A 35 58.71 13.17 -3.87
CA GLY A 35 59.72 12.31 -3.42
C GLY A 35 60.06 12.10 -1.92
N PRO A 36 61.04 11.21 -1.54
CA PRO A 36 62.14 10.71 -2.35
C PRO A 36 62.38 9.17 -2.29
N PHE A 37 63.18 8.72 -3.19
CA PHE A 37 63.78 7.40 -3.36
C PHE A 37 64.45 6.79 -2.12
N SER A 38 64.25 5.47 -1.92
CA SER A 38 65.33 4.63 -1.39
C SER A 38 65.27 3.20 -1.95
N ARG A 39 66.40 2.81 -2.47
CA ARG A 39 66.90 1.51 -2.91
C ARG A 39 66.20 0.24 -2.37
N ALA A 40 65.47 -0.46 -3.24
CA ALA A 40 65.22 -1.92 -3.12
C ALA A 40 64.83 -2.52 -4.50
N GLY A 41 65.59 -2.26 -5.51
CA GLY A 41 65.35 -2.71 -6.89
C GLY A 41 66.50 -3.56 -7.46
N LEU A 42 66.91 -4.64 -6.82
CA LEU A 42 67.91 -5.55 -7.45
C LEU A 42 67.92 -7.01 -6.91
N LYS A 43 66.79 -7.57 -6.45
CA LYS A 43 66.75 -9.00 -6.07
C LYS A 43 65.57 -9.81 -6.66
N LEU A 44 64.79 -9.30 -7.60
CA LEU A 44 63.60 -9.97 -8.14
C LEU A 44 63.75 -10.52 -9.57
N LYS A 45 64.96 -10.53 -10.17
CA LYS A 45 65.19 -11.06 -11.53
C LYS A 45 65.78 -12.47 -11.61
N ARG A 46 66.02 -13.16 -10.46
CA ARG A 46 66.62 -14.50 -10.51
C ARG A 46 65.63 -15.66 -10.16
N ASN A 47 64.43 -15.36 -9.65
CA ASN A 47 63.47 -16.42 -9.28
C ASN A 47 62.32 -16.62 -10.32
N ALA A 48 62.29 -15.83 -11.40
CA ALA A 48 61.24 -15.95 -12.39
C ALA A 48 61.46 -17.04 -13.48
N ARG A 49 62.68 -17.51 -13.66
CA ARG A 49 62.97 -18.58 -14.65
C ARG A 49 62.71 -20.02 -14.12
N GLY A 50 62.77 -20.24 -12.82
CA GLY A 50 62.46 -21.56 -12.24
C GLY A 50 60.96 -21.86 -12.11
N ALA A 51 60.09 -20.85 -12.16
CA ALA A 51 58.67 -21.02 -12.01
C ALA A 51 57.92 -21.31 -13.32
N ILE A 52 58.53 -20.95 -14.46
CA ILE A 52 57.88 -21.12 -15.80
C ILE A 52 58.04 -22.58 -16.26
N ASP A 53 59.20 -23.23 -16.00
CA ASP A 53 59.39 -24.63 -16.40
C ASP A 53 58.59 -25.68 -15.55
N SER A 54 58.09 -25.28 -14.38
CA SER A 54 57.20 -26.18 -13.57
C SER A 54 55.72 -26.08 -13.99
N LEU A 55 55.31 -25.02 -14.69
CA LEU A 55 53.95 -24.82 -15.16
C LEU A 55 53.62 -25.52 -16.48
N GLU A 56 54.62 -25.75 -17.32
CA GLU A 56 54.41 -26.43 -18.62
C GLU A 56 54.20 -27.96 -18.51
N ARG A 57 54.67 -28.60 -17.43
CA ARG A 57 54.44 -30.05 -17.23
C ARG A 57 53.12 -30.41 -16.54
N ARG A 58 52.25 -29.42 -16.17
CA ARG A 58 50.95 -29.67 -15.52
C ARG A 58 49.74 -29.26 -16.37
N LYS A 59 49.93 -28.87 -17.61
CA LYS A 59 48.85 -28.42 -18.48
C LYS A 59 47.73 -29.43 -18.79
N PRO A 60 47.94 -30.76 -18.93
CA PRO A 60 46.82 -31.65 -19.22
C PRO A 60 45.85 -31.86 -18.04
N TYR A 61 46.34 -31.79 -16.80
CA TYR A 61 45.49 -32.03 -15.62
C TYR A 61 44.66 -30.78 -15.20
N LEU A 62 45.13 -29.61 -15.51
CA LEU A 62 44.39 -28.36 -15.17
C LEU A 62 43.24 -28.15 -16.15
N PHE A 63 43.43 -28.40 -17.45
CA PHE A 63 42.37 -28.34 -18.44
C PHE A 63 41.28 -29.38 -18.21
N MET A 64 41.62 -30.60 -17.78
CA MET A 64 40.63 -31.61 -17.43
C MET A 64 39.84 -31.24 -16.18
N LYS A 65 40.45 -30.63 -15.14
CA LYS A 65 39.73 -30.17 -13.97
C LYS A 65 38.84 -28.95 -14.24
N ILE A 66 39.24 -28.05 -15.12
CA ILE A 66 38.42 -26.90 -15.53
C ILE A 66 37.27 -27.39 -16.44
N ALA A 67 37.52 -28.32 -17.35
CA ALA A 67 36.45 -28.91 -18.16
C ALA A 67 35.44 -29.73 -17.32
N TYR A 68 35.88 -30.48 -16.29
CA TYR A 68 34.98 -31.14 -15.34
C TYR A 68 34.24 -30.13 -14.44
N LEU A 69 34.85 -29.02 -14.02
CA LEU A 69 34.20 -27.99 -13.26
C LEU A 69 33.17 -27.21 -14.08
N CYS A 70 33.47 -26.93 -15.35
CA CYS A 70 32.51 -26.32 -16.27
C CYS A 70 31.36 -27.30 -16.61
N LEU A 71 31.62 -28.61 -16.75
CA LEU A 71 30.57 -29.62 -17.00
C LEU A 71 29.70 -29.85 -15.75
N PHE A 72 30.26 -29.73 -14.54
CA PHE A 72 29.50 -29.83 -13.28
C PHE A 72 28.72 -28.57 -12.94
N VAL A 73 29.18 -27.40 -13.35
CA VAL A 73 28.48 -26.12 -13.17
C VAL A 73 27.32 -26.00 -14.16
N THR A 74 27.42 -26.57 -15.37
CA THR A 74 26.30 -26.63 -16.33
C THR A 74 25.25 -27.65 -15.97
N LEU A 75 25.55 -28.66 -15.09
CA LEU A 75 24.59 -29.66 -14.60
C LEU A 75 23.89 -29.24 -13.27
N LEU A 76 24.33 -28.17 -12.62
CA LEU A 76 23.77 -27.69 -11.34
C LEU A 76 22.92 -26.42 -11.43
N PHE A 77 22.86 -25.77 -12.60
CA PHE A 77 21.79 -24.81 -12.85
C PHE A 77 20.67 -25.57 -13.57
N PRO A 78 19.51 -25.80 -12.93
CA PRO A 78 18.34 -26.07 -13.71
C PRO A 78 18.15 -24.83 -14.59
N ILE A 79 18.39 -24.97 -15.90
CA ILE A 79 17.82 -24.06 -16.88
C ILE A 79 16.35 -24.13 -16.55
N SER A 80 15.84 -23.09 -15.90
CA SER A 80 14.40 -22.91 -15.75
C SER A 80 13.88 -22.89 -17.17
N ALA A 81 13.41 -24.04 -17.64
CA ALA A 81 12.72 -24.14 -18.92
C ALA A 81 11.61 -23.09 -18.80
N ALA A 82 11.66 -22.05 -19.64
CA ALA A 82 10.55 -21.14 -19.78
C ALA A 82 9.34 -22.03 -20.07
N GLN A 83 8.46 -22.16 -19.09
CA GLN A 83 7.26 -22.95 -19.24
C GLN A 83 6.49 -22.32 -20.39
N ALA A 84 6.22 -23.07 -21.46
CA ALA A 84 5.46 -22.58 -22.59
C ALA A 84 4.11 -22.06 -22.08
N ASP A 85 3.59 -21.01 -22.69
CA ASP A 85 2.23 -20.55 -22.38
C ASP A 85 1.26 -21.67 -22.78
N GLU A 86 0.58 -22.23 -21.79
CA GLU A 86 -0.54 -23.15 -22.01
C GLU A 86 -1.74 -22.33 -22.48
N GLY A 87 -2.56 -22.88 -23.38
CA GLY A 87 -3.77 -22.21 -23.84
C GLY A 87 -4.71 -21.86 -22.68
N LEU A 88 -5.49 -20.79 -22.82
CA LEU A 88 -6.50 -20.44 -21.82
C LEU A 88 -7.62 -21.50 -21.78
N PRO A 89 -8.14 -21.84 -20.58
CA PRO A 89 -9.31 -22.71 -20.44
C PRO A 89 -10.51 -22.22 -21.25
N PRO A 90 -11.38 -23.12 -21.76
CA PRO A 90 -12.55 -22.74 -22.55
C PRO A 90 -13.45 -21.69 -21.89
N GLU A 91 -13.74 -21.83 -20.59
CA GLU A 91 -14.56 -20.90 -19.81
C GLU A 91 -13.93 -19.49 -19.69
N VAL A 92 -12.62 -19.41 -19.68
CA VAL A 92 -11.91 -18.11 -19.69
C VAL A 92 -12.00 -17.48 -21.07
N ASN A 93 -11.87 -18.27 -22.15
CA ASN A 93 -12.02 -17.81 -23.52
C ASN A 93 -13.47 -17.34 -23.79
N GLU A 94 -14.48 -18.06 -23.31
CA GLU A 94 -15.90 -17.64 -23.41
C GLU A 94 -16.16 -16.33 -22.67
N ALA A 95 -15.59 -16.18 -21.47
CA ALA A 95 -15.70 -14.94 -20.70
C ALA A 95 -15.01 -13.76 -21.41
N LEU A 96 -13.85 -13.98 -22.04
CA LEU A 96 -13.18 -12.95 -22.85
C LEU A 96 -14.04 -12.57 -24.06
N ALA A 97 -14.59 -13.54 -24.77
CA ALA A 97 -15.46 -13.30 -25.92
C ALA A 97 -16.72 -12.50 -25.53
N SER A 98 -17.38 -12.88 -24.42
CA SER A 98 -18.59 -12.22 -23.94
C SER A 98 -18.36 -10.76 -23.49
N THR A 99 -17.17 -10.47 -22.97
CA THR A 99 -16.81 -9.11 -22.50
C THR A 99 -16.16 -8.25 -23.58
N GLY A 100 -15.77 -8.86 -24.70
CA GLY A 100 -15.05 -8.20 -25.79
C GLY A 100 -13.66 -7.67 -25.35
N ILE A 101 -13.05 -8.29 -24.33
CA ILE A 101 -11.69 -8.02 -23.87
C ILE A 101 -10.73 -8.93 -24.66
N SER A 102 -9.64 -8.35 -25.17
CA SER A 102 -8.62 -9.13 -25.89
C SER A 102 -7.89 -10.08 -24.95
N ALA A 103 -7.61 -11.32 -25.40
CA ALA A 103 -6.79 -12.27 -24.66
C ALA A 103 -5.37 -11.73 -24.40
N SER A 104 -4.82 -10.90 -25.30
CA SER A 104 -3.54 -10.21 -25.10
C SER A 104 -3.56 -9.15 -23.98
N SER A 105 -4.74 -8.71 -23.55
CA SER A 105 -4.91 -7.78 -22.43
C SER A 105 -4.92 -8.50 -21.06
N LEU A 106 -4.99 -9.84 -21.04
CA LEU A 106 -5.02 -10.68 -19.86
C LEU A 106 -3.64 -11.30 -19.63
N SER A 107 -3.19 -11.35 -18.39
CA SER A 107 -2.14 -12.26 -17.91
C SER A 107 -2.68 -13.10 -16.77
N VAL A 108 -2.34 -14.38 -16.74
CA VAL A 108 -2.73 -15.32 -15.68
C VAL A 108 -1.56 -16.24 -15.35
N THR A 109 -1.34 -16.45 -14.05
CA THR A 109 -0.52 -17.54 -13.54
C THR A 109 -1.28 -18.20 -12.39
N LEU A 110 -1.54 -19.49 -12.53
CA LEU A 110 -2.20 -20.38 -11.58
C LEU A 110 -1.34 -21.60 -11.38
N THR A 111 -1.01 -21.95 -10.13
CA THR A 111 -0.19 -23.10 -9.81
C THR A 111 -0.47 -23.60 -8.38
N PRO A 112 -0.32 -24.90 -8.07
CA PRO A 112 -0.48 -25.40 -6.72
C PRO A 112 0.61 -24.85 -5.79
N VAL A 113 0.24 -24.57 -4.54
CA VAL A 113 1.19 -24.09 -3.51
C VAL A 113 2.10 -25.23 -3.03
N TYR A 114 1.55 -26.45 -2.96
CA TYR A 114 2.24 -27.65 -2.52
C TYR A 114 1.97 -28.80 -3.48
N GLY A 115 3.01 -29.59 -3.77
CA GLY A 115 2.87 -30.77 -4.59
C GLY A 115 2.45 -30.50 -6.03
N GLU A 116 1.75 -31.47 -6.63
CA GLU A 116 1.17 -31.38 -7.96
C GLU A 116 -0.32 -31.06 -7.85
N GLY A 117 -0.84 -30.26 -8.76
CA GLY A 117 -2.26 -29.93 -8.89
C GLY A 117 -2.76 -30.22 -10.29
N LYS A 118 -4.07 -30.44 -10.44
CA LYS A 118 -4.70 -30.74 -11.74
C LYS A 118 -4.91 -29.48 -12.58
N ALA A 119 -5.06 -28.32 -11.93
CA ALA A 119 -5.24 -27.05 -12.61
C ALA A 119 -3.92 -26.29 -12.68
N ALA A 120 -3.55 -25.84 -13.86
CA ALA A 120 -2.46 -24.91 -14.09
C ALA A 120 -2.84 -23.97 -15.23
N ILE A 121 -2.44 -22.71 -15.16
CA ILE A 121 -2.54 -21.75 -16.25
C ILE A 121 -1.28 -20.90 -16.21
N ARG A 122 -0.63 -20.74 -17.35
CA ARG A 122 0.36 -19.72 -17.57
C ARG A 122 0.08 -19.08 -18.92
N TRP A 123 -0.49 -17.85 -18.89
CA TRP A 123 -0.84 -17.07 -20.06
C TRP A 123 -0.29 -15.68 -19.93
N GLU A 124 0.58 -15.24 -20.85
CA GLU A 124 1.25 -13.94 -20.78
C GLU A 124 1.88 -13.68 -19.39
N GLY A 125 2.34 -14.77 -18.73
CA GLY A 125 2.72 -14.78 -17.32
C GLY A 125 3.88 -13.87 -16.99
N SER A 126 4.84 -13.70 -17.91
CA SER A 126 6.04 -12.86 -17.75
C SER A 126 5.82 -11.38 -18.11
N VAL A 127 4.67 -11.02 -18.70
CA VAL A 127 4.39 -9.64 -19.15
C VAL A 127 4.15 -8.71 -17.96
N PRO A 128 4.95 -7.63 -17.76
CA PRO A 128 4.74 -6.67 -16.68
C PRO A 128 3.49 -5.82 -16.94
N ARG A 129 2.51 -5.91 -16.06
CA ARG A 129 1.24 -5.18 -16.14
C ARG A 129 1.04 -4.26 -14.95
N SER A 130 0.19 -3.26 -15.12
CA SER A 130 -0.29 -2.46 -13.98
C SER A 130 -1.15 -3.34 -13.07
N PRO A 131 -0.77 -3.52 -11.80
CA PRO A 131 -1.46 -4.45 -10.91
C PRO A 131 -2.69 -3.88 -10.22
N ALA A 132 -2.83 -2.57 -10.15
CA ALA A 132 -3.72 -1.92 -9.19
C ALA A 132 -3.48 -2.47 -7.76
N SER A 133 -4.52 -2.58 -6.93
CA SER A 133 -4.39 -2.92 -5.51
C SER A 133 -3.95 -4.35 -5.19
N VAL A 134 -3.74 -5.24 -6.16
CA VAL A 134 -3.09 -6.52 -5.86
C VAL A 134 -1.60 -6.35 -5.52
N MET A 135 -0.99 -5.19 -5.84
CA MET A 135 0.35 -4.84 -5.33
C MET A 135 0.43 -4.87 -3.80
N LYS A 136 -0.69 -4.67 -3.09
CA LYS A 136 -0.73 -4.76 -1.63
C LYS A 136 -0.37 -6.15 -1.09
N THR A 137 -0.53 -7.22 -1.88
CA THR A 137 -0.09 -8.56 -1.48
C THR A 137 1.43 -8.63 -1.39
N VAL A 138 2.14 -7.96 -2.31
CA VAL A 138 3.61 -7.84 -2.28
C VAL A 138 4.03 -7.01 -1.08
N THR A 139 3.42 -5.83 -0.88
CA THR A 139 3.71 -4.96 0.27
C THR A 139 3.48 -5.69 1.60
N ALA A 140 2.37 -6.43 1.72
CA ALA A 140 2.03 -7.19 2.91
C ALA A 140 3.04 -8.32 3.19
N ALA A 141 3.36 -9.13 2.17
CA ALA A 141 4.29 -10.24 2.31
C ALA A 141 5.71 -9.76 2.63
N ALA A 142 6.19 -8.71 1.94
CA ALA A 142 7.49 -8.11 2.22
C ALA A 142 7.56 -7.55 3.65
N ALA A 143 6.53 -6.82 4.10
CA ALA A 143 6.49 -6.29 5.45
C ALA A 143 6.46 -7.39 6.52
N MET A 144 5.67 -8.45 6.33
CA MET A 144 5.62 -9.58 7.27
C MET A 144 6.96 -10.31 7.37
N ASP A 145 7.69 -10.43 6.25
CA ASP A 145 8.99 -11.11 6.23
C ASP A 145 10.13 -10.24 6.76
N LEU A 146 10.14 -8.94 6.43
CA LEU A 146 11.23 -8.03 6.77
C LEU A 146 11.09 -7.40 8.16
N LEU A 147 9.86 -7.11 8.61
CA LEU A 147 9.60 -6.47 9.89
C LEU A 147 9.12 -7.46 10.97
N GLY A 148 8.64 -8.64 10.56
CA GLY A 148 8.01 -9.63 11.43
C GLY A 148 6.51 -9.37 11.63
N SER A 149 5.69 -10.44 11.58
CA SER A 149 4.21 -10.36 11.66
C SER A 149 3.69 -9.76 12.99
N GLY A 150 4.49 -9.88 14.06
CA GLY A 150 4.21 -9.33 15.39
C GLY A 150 4.69 -7.90 15.64
N LYS A 151 5.30 -7.22 14.65
CA LYS A 151 5.81 -5.84 14.79
C LYS A 151 4.73 -4.92 15.34
N VAL A 152 5.11 -4.13 16.36
CA VAL A 152 4.30 -3.07 16.99
C VAL A 152 5.07 -1.76 16.92
N TRP A 153 4.42 -0.69 16.52
CA TRP A 153 4.96 0.66 16.50
C TRP A 153 4.64 1.39 17.80
N LYS A 154 5.55 2.26 18.25
CA LYS A 154 5.44 3.01 19.50
C LYS A 154 5.39 4.50 19.19
N THR A 155 4.20 5.11 19.31
CA THR A 155 4.05 6.56 19.27
C THR A 155 4.20 7.11 20.67
N GLU A 156 5.14 8.03 20.87
CA GLU A 156 5.48 8.56 22.18
C GLU A 156 4.96 9.99 22.34
N PHE A 157 4.42 10.25 23.52
CA PHE A 157 3.95 11.58 23.95
C PHE A 157 4.90 12.07 25.04
N LEU A 158 5.62 13.17 24.76
CA LEU A 158 6.73 13.63 25.59
C LEU A 158 6.55 15.12 25.95
N SER A 159 7.24 15.54 27.01
CA SER A 159 7.42 16.94 27.36
C SER A 159 8.85 17.21 27.80
N ALA A 160 9.29 18.46 27.75
CA ALA A 160 10.60 18.87 28.24
C ALA A 160 10.75 18.63 29.75
N SER A 161 9.65 18.60 30.50
CA SER A 161 9.62 18.33 31.95
C SER A 161 8.34 17.57 32.31
N LEU A 162 8.34 16.93 33.48
CA LEU A 162 7.13 16.37 34.06
C LEU A 162 6.12 17.48 34.40
N PRO A 163 4.81 17.17 34.45
CA PRO A 163 3.77 18.16 34.77
C PRO A 163 4.00 18.80 36.15
N THR A 164 3.92 20.13 36.21
CA THR A 164 3.97 20.89 37.47
C THR A 164 2.65 21.63 37.64
N GLY A 165 1.92 21.31 38.71
CA GLY A 165 0.56 21.86 38.92
C GLY A 165 -0.40 21.51 37.76
N GLY A 166 -0.19 20.37 37.12
CA GLY A 166 -0.98 19.94 35.97
C GLY A 166 -0.61 20.59 34.63
N THR A 167 0.44 21.38 34.59
CA THR A 167 0.82 22.18 33.40
C THR A 167 2.12 21.65 32.79
N ILE A 168 2.16 21.60 31.44
CA ILE A 168 3.38 21.37 30.65
C ILE A 168 3.57 22.52 29.65
N PRO A 169 4.85 22.92 29.37
CA PRO A 169 5.13 24.02 28.45
C PRO A 169 4.90 23.68 26.99
N ALA A 170 5.06 22.42 26.61
CA ALA A 170 4.83 21.89 25.26
C ALA A 170 4.57 20.39 25.32
N LEU A 171 3.82 19.86 24.35
CA LEU A 171 3.65 18.44 24.12
C LEU A 171 4.36 18.06 22.81
N TYR A 172 5.24 17.07 22.86
CA TYR A 172 5.88 16.50 21.69
C TYR A 172 5.25 15.14 21.40
N ILE A 173 4.84 14.92 20.15
CA ILE A 173 4.33 13.63 19.66
C ILE A 173 5.38 13.08 18.70
N ARG A 174 6.19 12.14 19.19
CA ARG A 174 7.15 11.44 18.33
C ARG A 174 6.41 10.37 17.56
N ALA A 175 6.13 10.68 16.30
CA ALA A 175 5.42 9.78 15.40
C ALA A 175 6.27 8.54 15.07
N SER A 176 5.63 7.39 15.05
CA SER A 176 6.31 6.11 14.85
C SER A 176 6.26 5.60 13.39
N GLY A 177 5.49 6.25 12.50
CA GLY A 177 5.20 5.73 11.18
C GLY A 177 4.24 4.53 11.19
N ALA A 178 3.48 4.35 12.28
CA ALA A 178 2.48 3.29 12.36
C ALA A 178 1.53 3.36 11.16
N PRO A 179 1.25 2.24 10.47
CA PRO A 179 0.40 2.26 9.28
C PRO A 179 -1.00 2.83 9.51
N TRP A 180 -1.49 2.75 10.73
CA TRP A 180 -2.79 3.28 11.13
C TRP A 180 -2.86 3.51 12.64
N LEU A 181 -3.27 4.71 13.02
CA LEU A 181 -3.66 5.08 14.37
C LEU A 181 -5.17 5.37 14.41
N PRO A 182 -6.02 4.42 14.88
CA PRO A 182 -7.44 4.67 15.05
C PRO A 182 -7.72 5.86 15.97
N ALA A 183 -8.73 6.66 15.69
CA ALA A 183 -9.11 7.82 16.52
C ALA A 183 -9.40 7.42 17.98
N SER A 184 -10.00 6.26 18.21
CA SER A 184 -10.22 5.71 19.56
C SER A 184 -8.92 5.50 20.34
N ARG A 185 -7.86 5.04 19.68
CA ARG A 185 -6.55 4.85 20.29
C ARG A 185 -5.86 6.18 20.56
N PHE A 186 -6.05 7.16 19.68
CA PHE A 186 -5.55 8.52 19.93
C PHE A 186 -6.24 9.14 21.16
N ARG A 187 -7.58 9.01 21.28
CA ARG A 187 -8.31 9.47 22.48
C ARG A 187 -7.84 8.76 23.76
N GLU A 188 -7.50 7.46 23.68
CA GLU A 188 -6.90 6.73 24.81
C GLU A 188 -5.57 7.37 25.23
N ALA A 189 -4.71 7.75 24.28
CA ALA A 189 -3.45 8.43 24.59
C ALA A 189 -3.69 9.80 25.27
N LEU A 190 -4.67 10.56 24.78
CA LEU A 190 -5.04 11.84 25.42
C LEU A 190 -5.59 11.63 26.84
N ALA A 191 -6.40 10.60 27.04
CA ALA A 191 -6.89 10.24 28.39
C ALA A 191 -5.74 9.79 29.31
N ALA A 192 -4.76 9.06 28.79
CA ALA A 192 -3.57 8.69 29.55
C ALA A 192 -2.74 9.91 29.97
N LEU A 193 -2.59 10.92 29.10
CA LEU A 193 -1.94 12.19 29.46
C LEU A 193 -2.70 12.90 30.60
N ARG A 194 -4.05 12.87 30.60
CA ARG A 194 -4.85 13.37 31.73
C ARG A 194 -4.58 12.58 33.00
N ALA A 195 -4.51 11.24 32.90
CA ALA A 195 -4.29 10.34 34.05
C ALA A 195 -2.89 10.55 34.67
N VAL A 196 -1.87 10.86 33.89
CA VAL A 196 -0.53 11.19 34.42
C VAL A 196 -0.41 12.66 34.91
N GLY A 197 -1.54 13.38 34.99
CA GLY A 197 -1.65 14.68 35.63
C GLY A 197 -1.52 15.88 34.70
N VAL A 198 -1.49 15.73 33.37
CA VAL A 198 -1.51 16.87 32.46
C VAL A 198 -2.93 17.41 32.34
N SER A 199 -3.15 18.68 32.69
CA SER A 199 -4.42 19.40 32.51
C SER A 199 -4.32 20.53 31.49
N THR A 200 -3.15 21.15 31.41
CA THR A 200 -2.92 22.34 30.60
C THR A 200 -1.63 22.22 29.78
N ILE A 201 -1.74 22.51 28.50
CA ILE A 201 -0.62 22.67 27.58
C ILE A 201 -0.54 24.14 27.21
N THR A 202 0.47 24.90 27.72
CA THR A 202 0.56 26.34 27.53
C THR A 202 1.24 26.79 26.26
N GLY A 203 2.00 25.89 25.64
CA GLY A 203 2.73 26.12 24.39
C GLY A 203 2.33 25.19 23.26
N PRO A 204 3.23 24.92 22.30
CA PRO A 204 2.90 24.16 21.13
C PRO A 204 2.68 22.66 21.41
N VAL A 205 1.85 22.05 20.55
CA VAL A 205 1.90 20.62 20.29
C VAL A 205 2.77 20.41 19.05
N VAL A 206 3.85 19.66 19.19
CA VAL A 206 4.87 19.48 18.17
C VAL A 206 4.83 18.03 17.67
N LEU A 207 4.45 17.84 16.42
CA LEU A 207 4.57 16.53 15.76
C LEU A 207 6.01 16.37 15.25
N ASP A 208 6.70 15.32 15.72
CA ASP A 208 8.01 14.93 15.24
C ASP A 208 7.85 13.82 14.16
N PRO A 209 7.99 14.19 12.87
CA PRO A 209 7.76 13.28 11.75
C PRO A 209 9.03 12.57 11.29
N SER A 210 10.14 12.64 12.03
CA SER A 210 11.49 12.25 11.57
C SER A 210 11.65 10.78 11.18
N VAL A 211 10.66 9.94 11.47
CA VAL A 211 10.62 8.54 11.00
C VAL A 211 10.53 8.46 9.45
N PHE A 212 9.91 9.45 8.80
CA PHE A 212 9.80 9.55 7.36
C PHE A 212 10.55 10.78 6.84
N ALA A 213 11.44 10.57 5.85
CA ALA A 213 12.09 11.62 5.09
C ALA A 213 11.41 11.86 3.73
N GLU A 214 10.37 11.07 3.42
CA GLU A 214 9.59 11.21 2.20
C GLU A 214 8.77 12.50 2.24
N PRO A 215 8.79 13.32 1.17
CA PRO A 215 7.92 14.49 1.06
C PRO A 215 6.45 14.11 1.14
N GLU A 216 5.62 15.00 1.66
CA GLU A 216 4.17 14.80 1.68
C GLU A 216 3.64 14.54 0.26
N ALA A 217 2.77 13.53 0.14
CA ALA A 217 2.16 13.22 -1.14
C ALA A 217 1.03 14.21 -1.45
N ASP A 218 0.94 14.67 -2.69
CA ASP A 218 -0.23 15.41 -3.16
C ASP A 218 -1.42 14.45 -3.35
N PRO A 219 -2.52 14.59 -2.59
CA PRO A 219 -3.70 13.75 -2.77
C PRO A 219 -4.39 13.93 -4.13
N ALA A 220 -4.12 15.02 -4.86
CA ALA A 220 -4.67 15.26 -6.18
C ALA A 220 -3.90 14.54 -7.30
N GLU A 221 -2.66 14.08 -7.05
CA GLU A 221 -1.73 13.58 -8.07
C GLU A 221 -2.30 12.45 -8.93
N PHE A 222 -3.08 11.53 -8.34
CA PHE A 222 -3.52 10.33 -9.05
C PHE A 222 -4.68 10.57 -10.03
N ASP A 223 -5.72 11.30 -9.60
CA ASP A 223 -6.97 11.47 -10.36
C ASP A 223 -7.66 12.83 -10.18
N GLY A 224 -7.00 13.80 -9.53
CA GLY A 224 -7.51 15.16 -9.33
C GLY A 224 -8.56 15.28 -8.22
N HIS A 225 -8.75 14.25 -7.37
CA HIS A 225 -9.73 14.21 -6.30
C HIS A 225 -9.07 14.15 -4.90
N PRO A 226 -8.54 15.26 -4.37
CA PRO A 226 -7.87 15.28 -3.07
C PRO A 226 -8.83 15.02 -1.90
N ASP A 227 -10.13 15.16 -2.12
CA ASP A 227 -11.22 14.93 -1.16
C ASP A 227 -11.53 13.43 -0.94
N ARG A 228 -10.88 12.53 -1.68
CA ARG A 228 -11.17 11.11 -1.56
C ARG A 228 -10.26 10.44 -0.53
N PRO A 229 -10.83 9.63 0.41
CA PRO A 229 -10.04 8.92 1.42
C PRO A 229 -8.96 8.00 0.83
N TYR A 230 -9.20 7.40 -0.35
CA TYR A 230 -8.23 6.52 -1.00
C TYR A 230 -7.02 7.26 -1.58
N ASN A 231 -7.10 8.59 -1.75
CA ASN A 231 -6.01 9.43 -2.25
C ASN A 231 -5.10 9.96 -1.14
N GLN A 232 -5.52 9.88 0.13
CA GLN A 232 -4.72 10.39 1.22
C GLN A 232 -3.33 9.76 1.23
N GLY A 233 -2.32 10.57 1.51
CA GLY A 233 -0.91 10.22 1.44
C GLY A 233 -0.45 9.30 2.57
N HIS A 234 0.85 9.17 2.71
CA HIS A 234 1.46 8.68 3.93
C HIS A 234 1.42 9.78 5.00
N ASP A 235 1.34 9.35 6.24
CA ASP A 235 1.33 10.23 7.40
C ASP A 235 2.09 9.59 8.55
N PRO A 236 3.14 10.24 9.10
CA PRO A 236 3.92 9.69 10.20
C PRO A 236 3.12 9.34 11.44
N LEU A 237 2.05 10.10 11.74
CA LEU A 237 1.14 9.82 12.86
C LEU A 237 0.09 8.76 12.48
N GLY A 238 -0.39 8.74 11.24
CA GLY A 238 -1.38 7.79 10.72
C GLY A 238 -2.77 7.95 11.33
N LEU A 239 -3.09 9.13 11.86
CA LEU A 239 -4.32 9.38 12.62
C LEU A 239 -5.57 9.26 11.72
N ALA A 240 -6.46 8.33 12.09
CA ALA A 240 -7.76 8.07 11.46
C ALA A 240 -7.74 8.03 9.92
N LEU A 241 -6.56 7.76 9.31
CA LEU A 241 -6.34 7.78 7.86
C LEU A 241 -6.72 9.12 7.21
N GLN A 242 -6.64 10.22 7.98
CA GLN A 242 -6.99 11.59 7.57
C GLN A 242 -8.45 11.70 7.07
N SER A 243 -9.35 10.92 7.64
CA SER A 243 -10.77 10.92 7.28
C SER A 243 -11.66 10.77 8.51
N VAL A 244 -12.86 11.36 8.44
CA VAL A 244 -13.94 11.13 9.41
C VAL A 244 -14.78 9.97 8.91
N THR A 245 -15.00 8.98 9.75
CA THR A 245 -15.92 7.88 9.47
C THR A 245 -17.28 8.19 10.06
N PHE A 246 -18.30 8.17 9.22
CA PHE A 246 -19.71 8.29 9.61
C PHE A 246 -20.34 6.90 9.65
N SER A 247 -20.99 6.56 10.75
CA SER A 247 -21.77 5.32 10.89
C SER A 247 -23.25 5.67 10.95
N PHE A 248 -24.03 5.03 10.08
CA PHE A 248 -25.48 5.22 9.99
C PHE A 248 -26.18 4.08 10.71
N VAL A 249 -27.07 4.44 11.63
CA VAL A 249 -27.87 3.49 12.43
C VAL A 249 -29.34 3.75 12.14
N PRO A 250 -29.93 3.07 11.14
CA PRO A 250 -31.34 3.19 10.85
C PRO A 250 -32.17 2.42 11.89
N LEU A 251 -33.25 3.05 12.39
CA LEU A 251 -34.18 2.42 13.31
C LEU A 251 -35.51 2.16 12.60
N PRO A 252 -36.07 0.94 12.66
CA PRO A 252 -37.35 0.62 12.05
C PRO A 252 -38.49 1.52 12.57
N GLY A 253 -39.27 2.10 11.66
CA GLY A 253 -40.40 2.98 12.01
C GLY A 253 -40.01 4.46 12.16
N GLU A 254 -38.74 4.78 12.22
CA GLU A 254 -38.29 6.18 12.27
C GLU A 254 -38.18 6.81 10.86
N SER A 255 -38.24 8.12 10.81
CA SER A 255 -38.07 8.89 9.57
C SER A 255 -36.60 9.25 9.29
N GLU A 256 -35.71 9.05 10.27
CA GLU A 256 -34.30 9.43 10.22
C GLU A 256 -33.40 8.32 10.78
N ALA A 257 -32.21 8.15 10.19
CA ALA A 257 -31.14 7.37 10.76
C ALA A 257 -30.29 8.24 11.69
N ALA A 258 -29.86 7.70 12.82
CA ALA A 258 -28.82 8.31 13.63
C ALA A 258 -27.47 8.25 12.90
N VAL A 259 -26.66 9.28 13.09
CA VAL A 259 -25.30 9.38 12.51
C VAL A 259 -24.30 9.53 13.65
N LEU A 260 -23.40 8.56 13.73
CA LEU A 260 -22.22 8.64 14.58
C LEU A 260 -21.03 9.02 13.71
N HIS A 261 -20.07 9.75 14.26
CA HIS A 261 -18.84 10.12 13.54
C HIS A 261 -17.61 9.93 14.42
N ASP A 262 -16.46 9.69 13.79
CA ASP A 262 -15.19 9.44 14.45
C ASP A 262 -14.02 9.78 13.49
N PRO A 263 -13.06 10.67 13.89
CA PRO A 263 -13.02 11.48 15.10
C PRO A 263 -13.93 12.71 15.08
N ASP A 264 -14.10 13.33 16.25
CA ASP A 264 -14.51 14.73 16.33
C ASP A 264 -13.38 15.65 15.86
N LEU A 265 -13.74 16.77 15.23
CA LEU A 265 -12.83 17.83 14.82
C LEU A 265 -13.32 19.18 15.35
N ALA A 266 -12.47 19.93 16.03
CA ALA A 266 -12.86 21.14 16.79
C ALA A 266 -13.49 22.23 15.91
N GLY A 267 -12.99 22.41 14.68
CA GLY A 267 -13.49 23.41 13.74
C GLY A 267 -14.62 22.93 12.84
N TYR A 268 -15.21 21.75 13.11
CA TYR A 268 -16.19 21.13 12.20
C TYR A 268 -17.52 20.83 12.87
N SER A 269 -18.59 20.95 12.09
CA SER A 269 -19.93 20.48 12.43
C SER A 269 -20.31 19.26 11.58
N PHE A 270 -20.92 18.27 12.21
CA PHE A 270 -21.36 17.03 11.61
C PHE A 270 -22.86 16.79 11.86
N PRO A 271 -23.61 16.17 10.92
CA PRO A 271 -24.99 15.82 11.14
C PRO A 271 -25.12 14.69 12.16
N LEU A 272 -26.08 14.80 13.06
CA LEU A 272 -26.43 13.74 14.00
C LEU A 272 -27.52 12.81 13.45
N ARG A 273 -28.22 13.24 12.40
CA ARG A 273 -29.30 12.50 11.75
C ARG A 273 -29.31 12.76 10.25
N VAL A 274 -29.82 11.80 9.48
CA VAL A 274 -30.08 11.92 8.05
C VAL A 274 -31.46 11.29 7.75
N PRO A 275 -32.23 11.81 6.76
CA PRO A 275 -33.50 11.21 6.37
C PRO A 275 -33.35 9.74 5.98
N LEU A 276 -34.33 8.90 6.34
CA LEU A 276 -34.45 7.51 5.90
C LEU A 276 -35.32 7.40 4.65
N SER A 277 -34.98 6.46 3.77
CA SER A 277 -35.82 6.01 2.66
C SER A 277 -36.21 4.55 2.86
N TYR A 278 -37.49 4.25 2.63
CA TYR A 278 -38.06 2.90 2.59
C TYR A 278 -38.40 2.47 1.16
N ALA A 279 -38.02 3.28 0.17
CA ALA A 279 -38.36 3.02 -1.24
C ALA A 279 -37.52 1.87 -1.84
N GLU A 280 -36.33 1.64 -1.33
CA GLU A 280 -35.42 0.64 -1.85
C GLU A 280 -35.67 -0.72 -1.20
N SER A 281 -35.90 -1.77 -2.03
CA SER A 281 -36.03 -3.16 -1.56
C SER A 281 -34.68 -3.80 -1.22
N ALA A 282 -33.54 -3.24 -1.68
CA ALA A 282 -32.19 -3.68 -1.40
C ALA A 282 -31.23 -2.49 -1.31
N CYS A 283 -30.14 -2.64 -0.55
CA CYS A 283 -29.12 -1.62 -0.47
C CYS A 283 -28.48 -1.39 -1.86
N PRO A 284 -28.47 -0.14 -2.37
CA PRO A 284 -27.90 0.13 -3.67
C PRO A 284 -26.39 -0.18 -3.68
N PRO A 285 -25.84 -0.66 -4.80
CA PRO A 285 -24.42 -0.94 -4.95
C PRO A 285 -23.53 0.29 -4.69
N ASN A 286 -24.08 1.47 -5.00
CA ASN A 286 -23.44 2.76 -4.78
C ASN A 286 -24.36 3.65 -3.93
N LEU A 287 -24.00 3.83 -2.66
CA LEU A 287 -24.77 4.64 -1.72
C LEU A 287 -24.87 6.12 -2.16
N THR A 288 -23.89 6.64 -2.94
CA THR A 288 -23.95 8.03 -3.42
C THR A 288 -25.11 8.30 -4.39
N ALA A 289 -25.79 7.25 -4.88
CA ALA A 289 -27.00 7.42 -5.67
C ALA A 289 -28.17 7.99 -4.85
N THR A 290 -28.21 7.65 -3.54
CA THR A 290 -29.31 8.03 -2.64
C THR A 290 -28.88 9.02 -1.55
N LEU A 291 -27.64 8.92 -1.06
CA LEU A 291 -27.08 9.78 -0.03
C LEU A 291 -25.71 10.28 -0.46
N ARG A 292 -25.51 11.59 -0.56
CA ARG A 292 -24.25 12.21 -1.04
C ARG A 292 -23.61 13.03 0.07
N PRO A 293 -22.33 12.84 0.40
CA PRO A 293 -21.62 13.76 1.26
C PRO A 293 -21.42 15.10 0.55
N GLU A 294 -21.61 16.17 1.29
CA GLU A 294 -21.30 17.55 0.92
C GLU A 294 -20.30 18.09 1.92
N THR A 295 -19.12 18.48 1.43
CA THR A 295 -18.00 18.92 2.27
C THR A 295 -17.72 20.39 2.01
N GLU A 296 -17.83 21.19 3.05
CA GLU A 296 -17.56 22.63 3.06
C GLU A 296 -16.56 22.96 4.17
N PRO A 297 -15.91 24.13 4.15
CA PRO A 297 -15.06 24.57 5.26
C PRO A 297 -15.83 24.54 6.59
N GLY A 298 -15.34 23.79 7.56
CA GLY A 298 -15.94 23.63 8.88
C GLY A 298 -17.23 22.81 8.94
N ARG A 299 -17.63 22.15 7.85
CA ARG A 299 -18.86 21.36 7.81
C ARG A 299 -18.79 20.17 6.89
N ILE A 300 -19.28 19.02 7.36
CA ILE A 300 -19.67 17.90 6.51
C ILE A 300 -21.18 17.67 6.71
N SER A 301 -21.92 17.55 5.62
CA SER A 301 -23.35 17.22 5.60
C SER A 301 -23.65 16.15 4.57
N PHE A 302 -24.87 15.67 4.54
CA PHE A 302 -25.35 14.70 3.56
C PHE A 302 -26.61 15.20 2.91
N ARG A 303 -26.67 15.07 1.59
CA ARG A 303 -27.85 15.36 0.78
C ARG A 303 -28.50 14.07 0.32
N GLY A 304 -29.83 13.99 0.44
CA GLY A 304 -30.63 12.83 0.09
C GLY A 304 -31.05 12.02 1.32
N SER A 305 -31.28 10.72 1.15
CA SER A 305 -31.77 9.84 2.22
C SER A 305 -30.95 8.55 2.27
N TYR A 306 -30.82 8.02 3.47
CA TYR A 306 -30.17 6.73 3.75
C TYR A 306 -31.19 5.60 3.55
N PRO A 307 -30.91 4.58 2.68
CA PRO A 307 -31.85 3.49 2.48
C PRO A 307 -31.93 2.57 3.71
N MET A 308 -33.14 2.34 4.23
CA MET A 308 -33.38 1.39 5.34
C MET A 308 -32.86 -0.02 5.01
N ALA A 309 -32.96 -0.43 3.74
CA ALA A 309 -32.50 -1.72 3.25
C ALA A 309 -30.96 -1.92 3.37
N CYS A 310 -30.20 -0.87 3.66
CA CYS A 310 -28.76 -0.98 3.90
C CYS A 310 -28.42 -1.48 5.31
N GLY A 311 -29.35 -1.42 6.27
CA GLY A 311 -29.04 -1.71 7.66
C GLY A 311 -27.98 -0.76 8.23
N GLU A 312 -27.20 -1.20 9.19
CA GLU A 312 -26.05 -0.44 9.67
C GLU A 312 -24.97 -0.35 8.58
N GLY A 313 -24.42 0.83 8.39
CA GLY A 313 -23.39 1.07 7.38
C GLY A 313 -22.45 2.20 7.76
N SER A 314 -21.33 2.31 7.06
CA SER A 314 -20.35 3.36 7.31
C SER A 314 -19.90 4.03 6.02
N TRP A 315 -19.53 5.29 6.13
CA TRP A 315 -18.97 6.12 5.07
C TRP A 315 -17.80 6.94 5.61
N SER A 316 -16.67 6.96 4.91
CA SER A 316 -15.56 7.83 5.26
C SER A 316 -15.50 9.02 4.30
N ALA A 317 -15.33 10.21 4.84
CA ALA A 317 -15.16 11.45 4.09
C ALA A 317 -13.93 12.20 4.59
N VAL A 318 -13.23 12.85 3.67
CA VAL A 318 -12.11 13.76 3.98
C VAL A 318 -12.71 15.14 4.24
N PRO A 319 -12.50 15.75 5.43
CA PRO A 319 -12.98 17.09 5.72
C PRO A 319 -12.33 18.12 4.79
N TRP A 320 -13.06 19.13 4.37
CA TRP A 320 -12.50 20.30 3.71
C TRP A 320 -11.96 21.27 4.76
N PRO A 321 -10.76 21.83 4.64
CA PRO A 321 -9.77 21.77 3.56
C PRO A 321 -8.58 20.83 3.83
N VAL A 322 -8.78 19.63 4.33
CA VAL A 322 -7.69 18.65 4.57
C VAL A 322 -6.98 18.26 3.27
N ALA A 323 -7.54 18.62 2.13
CA ALA A 323 -6.77 18.68 0.88
C ALA A 323 -5.50 19.56 0.97
N CYS A 324 -5.32 20.30 2.09
CA CYS A 324 -4.16 21.12 2.38
C CYS A 324 -3.15 20.48 3.35
N GLY A 325 -3.31 19.20 3.72
CA GLY A 325 -2.33 18.42 4.49
C GLY A 325 -2.85 17.83 5.82
N ALA A 326 -2.18 16.78 6.26
CA ALA A 326 -2.50 16.03 7.48
C ALA A 326 -2.47 16.90 8.77
N ALA A 327 -1.63 17.91 8.80
CA ALA A 327 -1.41 18.73 10.00
C ALA A 327 -2.68 19.42 10.53
N ILE A 328 -3.58 19.86 9.63
CA ILE A 328 -4.84 20.50 10.04
C ILE A 328 -5.79 19.47 10.66
N PHE A 329 -5.88 18.29 10.05
CA PHE A 329 -6.70 17.20 10.57
C PHE A 329 -6.25 16.79 11.97
N ASP A 330 -4.94 16.62 12.17
CA ASP A 330 -4.34 16.21 13.44
C ASP A 330 -4.57 17.27 14.53
N GLU A 331 -4.40 18.56 14.18
CA GLU A 331 -4.66 19.67 15.09
C GLU A 331 -6.11 19.70 15.55
N GLU A 332 -7.07 19.62 14.62
CA GLU A 332 -8.50 19.66 14.91
C GLU A 332 -8.95 18.46 15.75
N ALA A 333 -8.44 17.26 15.45
CA ALA A 333 -8.70 16.05 16.24
C ALA A 333 -8.08 16.15 17.65
N MET A 334 -6.86 16.71 17.76
CA MET A 334 -6.21 16.94 19.06
C MET A 334 -7.01 17.94 19.89
N ARG A 335 -7.44 19.08 19.31
CA ARG A 335 -8.24 20.11 20.00
C ARG A 335 -9.55 19.54 20.50
N ALA A 336 -10.32 18.86 19.63
CA ALA A 336 -11.58 18.25 19.99
C ALA A 336 -11.42 17.22 21.12
N GLY A 337 -10.50 16.27 20.96
CA GLY A 337 -10.27 15.22 21.95
C GLY A 337 -9.74 15.73 23.28
N TRP A 338 -8.84 16.72 23.26
CA TRP A 338 -8.29 17.31 24.49
C TRP A 338 -9.33 18.11 25.27
N THR A 339 -10.13 18.92 24.57
CA THR A 339 -11.24 19.69 25.18
C THR A 339 -12.33 18.79 25.75
N ALA A 340 -12.70 17.72 25.03
CA ALA A 340 -13.68 16.74 25.51
C ALA A 340 -13.27 16.06 26.82
N LEU A 341 -11.97 15.95 27.10
CA LEU A 341 -11.40 15.44 28.35
C LEU A 341 -11.21 16.52 29.43
N GLY A 342 -11.72 17.75 29.23
CA GLY A 342 -11.52 18.87 30.14
C GLY A 342 -10.09 19.41 30.16
N GLY A 343 -9.31 19.14 29.13
CA GLY A 343 -7.97 19.69 28.97
C GLY A 343 -7.98 21.09 28.37
N VAL A 344 -6.98 21.91 28.70
CA VAL A 344 -6.78 23.25 28.13
C VAL A 344 -5.53 23.26 27.26
N TRP A 345 -5.65 23.77 26.05
CA TRP A 345 -4.52 23.97 25.14
C TRP A 345 -4.67 25.30 24.41
N THR A 346 -3.72 26.22 24.63
CA THR A 346 -3.74 27.58 24.07
C THR A 346 -2.68 27.79 22.98
N GLY A 347 -1.81 26.81 22.76
CA GLY A 347 -0.75 26.87 21.77
C GLY A 347 -1.19 26.54 20.34
N LYS A 348 -0.18 26.31 19.48
CA LYS A 348 -0.34 25.97 18.06
C LYS A 348 0.15 24.55 17.79
N TRP A 349 -0.39 23.93 16.75
CA TRP A 349 0.19 22.72 16.17
C TRP A 349 1.34 23.09 15.25
N MET A 350 2.43 22.32 15.31
CA MET A 350 3.58 22.53 14.43
C MET A 350 4.36 21.24 14.21
N LYS A 351 5.11 21.15 13.11
CA LYS A 351 6.10 20.11 12.89
C LYS A 351 7.44 20.54 13.47
N GLY A 352 8.15 19.60 14.08
CA GLY A 352 9.46 19.86 14.67
C GLY A 352 10.08 18.57 15.21
N LYS A 353 11.30 18.67 15.74
CA LYS A 353 11.97 17.55 16.39
C LYS A 353 11.69 17.55 17.89
N THR A 354 11.52 16.36 18.44
CA THR A 354 11.50 16.14 19.89
C THR A 354 12.85 16.53 20.48
N PRO A 355 12.90 17.40 21.52
CA PRO A 355 14.16 17.76 22.16
C PRO A 355 14.87 16.55 22.77
N GLU A 356 16.19 16.60 22.75
CA GLU A 356 17.01 15.62 23.47
C GLU A 356 16.73 15.70 24.97
N GLY A 357 16.59 14.56 25.65
CA GLY A 357 16.26 14.51 27.08
C GLY A 357 14.77 14.76 27.43
N ALA A 358 13.88 14.94 26.44
CA ALA A 358 12.44 15.04 26.71
C ALA A 358 11.92 13.79 27.44
N GLN A 359 11.07 14.01 28.45
CA GLN A 359 10.51 12.98 29.30
C GLN A 359 9.28 12.33 28.62
N VAL A 360 9.27 11.01 28.53
CA VAL A 360 8.11 10.26 28.02
C VAL A 360 7.00 10.29 29.07
N LEU A 361 5.87 10.89 28.71
CA LEU A 361 4.66 10.91 29.54
C LEU A 361 3.79 9.68 29.28
N TYR A 362 3.71 9.26 28.03
CA TYR A 362 2.94 8.09 27.62
C TYR A 362 3.48 7.47 26.32
N THR A 363 3.42 6.16 26.21
CA THR A 363 3.74 5.41 24.98
C THR A 363 2.51 4.65 24.50
N LEU A 364 2.06 4.97 23.32
CA LEU A 364 0.95 4.30 22.65
C LEU A 364 1.48 3.22 21.72
N ASN A 365 1.15 1.97 22.00
CA ASN A 365 1.48 0.84 21.13
C ASN A 365 0.39 0.67 20.06
N SER A 366 0.80 0.42 18.82
CA SER A 366 -0.12 0.07 17.74
C SER A 366 -0.69 -1.35 17.88
N LYS A 367 -1.65 -1.71 17.02
CA LYS A 367 -1.96 -3.13 16.78
C LYS A 367 -0.73 -3.81 16.16
N PRO A 368 -0.57 -5.16 16.32
CA PRO A 368 0.43 -5.92 15.57
C PRO A 368 0.27 -5.75 14.05
N LEU A 369 1.39 -5.84 13.33
CA LEU A 369 1.44 -5.71 11.87
C LEU A 369 0.43 -6.61 11.16
N SER A 370 0.30 -7.87 11.57
CA SER A 370 -0.64 -8.84 10.96
C SER A 370 -2.09 -8.35 10.98
N LEU A 371 -2.53 -7.70 12.06
CA LEU A 371 -3.87 -7.14 12.16
C LEU A 371 -4.04 -5.89 11.27
N MET A 372 -3.02 -5.04 11.15
CA MET A 372 -3.07 -3.89 10.24
C MET A 372 -3.08 -4.32 8.77
N ILE A 373 -2.33 -5.38 8.41
CA ILE A 373 -2.37 -6.00 7.09
C ILE A 373 -3.77 -6.55 6.78
N ARG A 374 -4.43 -7.14 7.79
CA ARG A 374 -5.81 -7.63 7.62
C ARG A 374 -6.76 -6.46 7.29
N ASP A 375 -6.71 -5.38 8.05
CA ASP A 375 -7.53 -4.19 7.79
C ASP A 375 -7.23 -3.60 6.38
N MET A 376 -5.95 -3.52 6.01
CA MET A 376 -5.48 -3.06 4.69
C MET A 376 -6.01 -3.92 3.55
N ASN A 377 -5.87 -5.24 3.64
CA ASN A 377 -6.20 -6.15 2.55
C ASN A 377 -7.72 -6.35 2.39
N LYS A 378 -8.47 -6.54 3.49
CA LYS A 378 -9.93 -6.72 3.47
C LYS A 378 -10.63 -5.56 2.79
N ASN A 379 -10.23 -4.33 3.13
CA ASN A 379 -10.88 -3.10 2.66
C ASN A 379 -10.08 -2.35 1.60
N SER A 380 -8.93 -2.88 1.20
CA SER A 380 -8.05 -2.28 0.18
C SER A 380 -7.58 -0.85 0.51
N ILE A 381 -7.27 -0.57 1.78
CA ILE A 381 -6.97 0.77 2.29
C ILE A 381 -5.58 1.23 1.82
N ASN A 382 -5.54 2.31 1.02
CA ASN A 382 -4.29 2.81 0.42
C ASN A 382 -3.38 3.53 1.43
N PRO A 383 -3.87 4.42 2.32
CA PRO A 383 -2.99 5.07 3.30
C PRO A 383 -2.24 4.06 4.19
N ILE A 384 -2.90 2.98 4.65
CA ILE A 384 -2.22 1.91 5.40
C ILE A 384 -1.09 1.29 4.56
N ALA A 385 -1.34 1.02 3.28
CA ALA A 385 -0.34 0.43 2.40
C ALA A 385 0.86 1.38 2.14
N ARG A 386 0.61 2.69 2.02
CA ARG A 386 1.65 3.70 1.83
C ARG A 386 2.55 3.84 3.06
N ASN A 387 1.95 3.94 4.25
CA ASN A 387 2.69 3.98 5.51
C ASN A 387 3.48 2.68 5.73
N LEU A 388 2.85 1.53 5.50
CA LEU A 388 3.50 0.23 5.64
C LEU A 388 4.68 0.08 4.68
N PHE A 389 4.54 0.55 3.45
CA PHE A 389 5.61 0.52 2.45
C PHE A 389 6.82 1.36 2.90
N LEU A 390 6.61 2.57 3.43
CA LEU A 390 7.67 3.37 4.02
C LEU A 390 8.26 2.69 5.26
N GLY A 391 7.43 2.09 6.10
CA GLY A 391 7.87 1.36 7.28
C GLY A 391 8.85 0.22 6.97
N ILE A 392 8.84 -0.36 5.76
CA ILE A 392 9.82 -1.38 5.34
C ILE A 392 11.26 -0.84 5.37
N SER A 393 11.46 0.45 5.15
CA SER A 393 12.77 1.11 5.23
C SER A 393 12.94 1.96 6.49
N GLU A 394 12.15 1.74 7.54
CA GLU A 394 12.35 2.38 8.84
C GLU A 394 13.76 2.07 9.36
N GLY A 395 14.50 2.84 9.94
CA GLY A 395 15.90 2.60 10.31
C GLY A 395 16.92 2.98 9.24
N THR A 396 16.48 3.43 8.06
CA THR A 396 17.35 4.12 7.12
C THR A 396 17.84 5.42 7.75
N PRO A 397 19.16 5.69 7.79
CA PRO A 397 19.68 6.95 8.29
C PRO A 397 19.01 8.15 7.61
N GLY A 398 18.47 9.08 8.41
CA GLY A 398 17.75 10.25 7.92
C GLY A 398 16.25 10.06 7.70
N GLY A 399 15.71 8.85 7.91
CA GLY A 399 14.28 8.54 7.78
C GLY A 399 13.93 7.71 6.53
N ALA A 400 12.78 7.08 6.55
CA ALA A 400 12.31 6.23 5.46
C ALA A 400 11.91 7.03 4.22
N THR A 401 12.22 6.48 3.04
CA THR A 401 11.84 7.06 1.74
C THR A 401 11.23 6.00 0.83
N ARG A 402 10.43 6.43 -0.16
CA ARG A 402 9.89 5.51 -1.19
C ARG A 402 11.02 4.80 -1.96
N LEU A 403 12.12 5.48 -2.23
CA LEU A 403 13.26 4.87 -2.93
C LEU A 403 13.92 3.76 -2.10
N ALA A 404 14.17 4.00 -0.82
CA ALA A 404 14.74 3.00 0.08
C ALA A 404 13.82 1.78 0.22
N SER A 405 12.51 2.00 0.39
CA SER A 405 11.51 0.95 0.47
C SER A 405 11.39 0.14 -0.83
N ARG A 406 11.43 0.81 -1.99
CA ARG A 406 11.46 0.15 -3.31
C ARG A 406 12.66 -0.78 -3.43
N ASN A 407 13.85 -0.28 -3.09
CA ASN A 407 15.08 -1.08 -3.14
C ASN A 407 15.00 -2.28 -2.19
N ALA A 408 14.51 -2.09 -0.97
CA ALA A 408 14.36 -3.17 0.01
C ALA A 408 13.38 -4.26 -0.50
N VAL A 409 12.22 -3.87 -1.05
CA VAL A 409 11.26 -4.83 -1.61
C VAL A 409 11.80 -5.53 -2.84
N THR A 410 12.50 -4.82 -3.73
CA THR A 410 13.10 -5.43 -4.94
C THR A 410 14.18 -6.45 -4.56
N GLN A 411 15.05 -6.12 -3.61
CA GLN A 411 16.06 -7.05 -3.08
C GLN A 411 15.42 -8.26 -2.39
N TRP A 412 14.34 -8.04 -1.63
CA TRP A 412 13.59 -9.12 -1.01
C TRP A 412 13.00 -10.08 -2.06
N ILE A 413 12.37 -9.57 -3.13
CA ILE A 413 11.86 -10.41 -4.24
C ILE A 413 13.00 -11.21 -4.87
N ALA A 414 14.14 -10.57 -5.15
CA ALA A 414 15.32 -11.25 -5.70
C ALA A 414 15.84 -12.36 -4.76
N SER A 415 15.81 -12.13 -3.44
CA SER A 415 16.22 -13.13 -2.44
C SER A 415 15.32 -14.36 -2.38
N LEU A 416 14.07 -14.25 -2.88
CA LEU A 416 13.15 -15.39 -3.05
C LEU A 416 13.44 -16.18 -4.33
N GLY A 417 14.44 -15.79 -5.13
CA GLY A 417 14.73 -16.40 -6.44
C GLY A 417 13.77 -15.98 -7.55
N ILE A 418 13.00 -14.92 -7.35
CA ILE A 418 12.04 -14.40 -8.34
C ILE A 418 12.74 -13.32 -9.19
N PRO A 419 12.74 -13.44 -10.53
CA PRO A 419 13.29 -12.43 -11.42
C PRO A 419 12.62 -11.07 -11.21
N THR A 420 13.41 -9.99 -11.25
CA THR A 420 12.91 -8.63 -10.98
C THR A 420 12.78 -7.76 -12.23
N GLU A 421 13.05 -8.31 -13.42
CA GLU A 421 12.89 -7.60 -14.69
C GLU A 421 11.44 -7.11 -14.85
N GLY A 422 11.29 -5.82 -15.19
CA GLY A 422 9.99 -5.19 -15.35
C GLY A 422 9.19 -5.00 -14.06
N PHE A 423 9.71 -5.40 -12.89
CA PHE A 423 9.08 -5.11 -11.59
C PHE A 423 9.32 -3.67 -11.18
N LEU A 424 8.24 -2.98 -10.82
CA LEU A 424 8.27 -1.64 -10.25
C LEU A 424 7.17 -1.46 -9.22
N ILE A 425 7.55 -1.34 -7.96
CA ILE A 425 6.66 -0.89 -6.89
C ILE A 425 6.88 0.60 -6.65
N ASP A 426 5.80 1.38 -6.64
CA ASP A 426 5.85 2.84 -6.52
C ASP A 426 5.63 3.30 -5.06
N ASN A 427 4.40 3.10 -4.56
CA ASN A 427 3.97 3.58 -3.25
C ASN A 427 3.36 2.49 -2.35
N GLY A 428 3.56 1.23 -2.69
CA GLY A 428 3.06 0.06 -1.95
C GLY A 428 1.55 -0.21 -2.07
N SER A 429 0.74 0.78 -2.46
CA SER A 429 -0.72 0.63 -2.51
C SER A 429 -1.25 0.08 -3.83
N GLY A 430 -0.48 0.25 -4.92
CA GLY A 430 -0.93 -0.05 -6.28
C GLY A 430 -1.86 1.01 -6.89
N LEU A 431 -2.20 2.07 -6.15
CA LEU A 431 -2.82 3.28 -6.72
C LEU A 431 -1.70 4.09 -7.39
N SER A 432 -1.33 3.67 -8.58
CA SER A 432 -0.18 4.17 -9.34
C SER A 432 -0.36 3.90 -10.83
N ARG A 433 0.14 4.82 -11.66
CA ARG A 433 0.18 4.66 -13.12
C ARG A 433 1.48 4.00 -13.59
N THR A 434 2.51 3.99 -12.75
CA THR A 434 3.85 3.49 -13.07
C THR A 434 4.13 2.09 -12.54
N ALA A 435 3.48 1.65 -11.46
CA ALA A 435 3.68 0.33 -10.87
C ALA A 435 3.47 -0.79 -11.90
N ARG A 436 4.40 -1.78 -11.90
CA ARG A 436 4.39 -2.93 -12.82
C ARG A 436 4.79 -4.20 -12.08
N ILE A 437 4.13 -5.30 -12.42
CA ILE A 437 4.48 -6.64 -11.98
C ILE A 437 3.91 -7.65 -12.98
N SER A 438 4.63 -8.74 -13.22
CA SER A 438 4.09 -9.87 -13.98
C SER A 438 3.29 -10.81 -13.09
N THR A 439 2.40 -11.61 -13.65
CA THR A 439 1.66 -12.61 -12.87
C THR A 439 2.57 -13.72 -12.37
N ASP A 440 3.66 -14.05 -13.08
CA ASP A 440 4.68 -14.99 -12.60
C ASP A 440 5.37 -14.48 -11.34
N GLN A 441 5.78 -13.18 -11.33
CA GLN A 441 6.37 -12.55 -10.14
C GLN A 441 5.39 -12.52 -8.97
N LEU A 442 4.15 -12.13 -9.22
CA LEU A 442 3.12 -12.02 -8.20
C LEU A 442 2.76 -13.39 -7.60
N THR A 443 2.60 -14.41 -8.46
CA THR A 443 2.36 -15.80 -8.02
C THR A 443 3.59 -16.36 -7.30
N GLY A 444 4.80 -16.06 -7.75
CA GLY A 444 6.04 -16.41 -7.05
C GLY A 444 6.07 -15.87 -5.62
N VAL A 445 5.66 -14.60 -5.41
CA VAL A 445 5.52 -14.01 -4.06
C VAL A 445 4.47 -14.76 -3.23
N LEU A 446 3.31 -15.09 -3.82
CA LEU A 446 2.26 -15.86 -3.12
C LEU A 446 2.74 -17.27 -2.73
N LEU A 447 3.46 -17.96 -3.61
CA LEU A 447 4.05 -19.27 -3.33
C LEU A 447 5.05 -19.20 -2.17
N ALA A 448 5.93 -18.20 -2.18
CA ALA A 448 6.87 -17.97 -1.11
C ALA A 448 6.15 -17.67 0.21
N ALA A 449 5.18 -16.76 0.20
CA ALA A 449 4.37 -16.39 1.37
C ALA A 449 3.58 -17.58 1.92
N GLY A 450 3.03 -18.44 1.05
CA GLY A 450 2.29 -19.66 1.44
C GLY A 450 3.12 -20.68 2.22
N LYS A 451 4.45 -20.60 2.15
CA LYS A 451 5.39 -21.51 2.82
C LYS A 451 6.03 -20.93 4.09
N LYS A 452 5.75 -19.65 4.41
CA LYS A 452 6.32 -18.97 5.58
C LYS A 452 5.55 -19.33 6.86
N PRO A 453 6.19 -19.26 8.04
CA PRO A 453 5.51 -19.51 9.32
C PRO A 453 4.29 -18.60 9.59
N TRP A 454 4.31 -17.38 9.04
CA TRP A 454 3.22 -16.39 9.14
C TRP A 454 2.18 -16.51 8.01
N SER A 455 2.23 -17.58 7.21
CA SER A 455 1.27 -17.81 6.12
C SER A 455 -0.21 -17.80 6.54
N PRO A 456 -0.59 -18.36 7.71
CA PRO A 456 -2.00 -18.32 8.15
C PRO A 456 -2.52 -16.89 8.32
N GLU A 457 -1.76 -15.99 8.95
CA GLU A 457 -2.12 -14.59 9.14
C GLU A 457 -2.19 -13.86 7.80
N PHE A 458 -1.27 -14.15 6.88
CA PHE A 458 -1.28 -13.55 5.55
C PHE A 458 -2.51 -13.99 4.75
N MET A 459 -2.80 -15.28 4.68
CA MET A 459 -3.97 -15.80 3.97
C MET A 459 -5.27 -15.25 4.57
N SER A 460 -5.41 -15.28 5.90
CA SER A 460 -6.60 -14.78 6.59
C SER A 460 -6.80 -13.27 6.42
N SER A 461 -5.74 -12.53 6.11
CA SER A 461 -5.82 -11.09 5.82
C SER A 461 -6.52 -10.78 4.50
N LEU A 462 -6.50 -11.71 3.55
CA LEU A 462 -7.12 -11.53 2.24
C LEU A 462 -8.65 -11.60 2.33
N PRO A 463 -9.40 -10.87 1.50
CA PRO A 463 -10.84 -10.99 1.38
C PRO A 463 -11.28 -12.42 1.04
N ILE A 464 -12.30 -12.91 1.74
CA ILE A 464 -12.87 -14.25 1.53
C ILE A 464 -14.06 -14.14 0.57
N ALA A 465 -14.06 -14.95 -0.48
CA ALA A 465 -15.13 -14.97 -1.47
C ALA A 465 -16.48 -15.32 -0.82
N GLY A 466 -17.52 -14.53 -1.13
CA GLY A 466 -18.86 -14.68 -0.57
C GLY A 466 -19.02 -14.23 0.89
N VAL A 467 -17.93 -13.94 1.61
CA VAL A 467 -17.96 -13.73 3.06
C VAL A 467 -17.64 -12.29 3.46
N ASP A 468 -16.46 -11.77 3.09
CA ASP A 468 -16.01 -10.48 3.59
C ASP A 468 -15.22 -9.63 2.61
N GLY A 469 -14.92 -8.40 3.05
CA GLY A 469 -14.08 -7.46 2.32
C GLY A 469 -14.57 -7.19 0.90
N THR A 470 -13.61 -6.95 -0.01
CA THR A 470 -13.92 -6.64 -1.42
C THR A 470 -14.43 -7.83 -2.23
N MET A 471 -14.45 -9.03 -1.64
CA MET A 471 -14.97 -10.26 -2.26
C MET A 471 -16.38 -10.66 -1.75
N LYS A 472 -16.95 -9.95 -0.76
CA LYS A 472 -18.23 -10.29 -0.13
C LYS A 472 -19.39 -10.56 -1.12
N ARG A 473 -19.39 -9.85 -2.27
CA ARG A 473 -20.45 -9.95 -3.30
C ARG A 473 -19.97 -10.70 -4.55
N ARG A 474 -19.04 -11.65 -4.43
CA ARG A 474 -18.55 -12.47 -5.56
C ARG A 474 -19.24 -13.83 -5.49
N GLY A 475 -19.75 -14.31 -6.63
CA GLY A 475 -20.46 -15.58 -6.73
C GLY A 475 -19.52 -16.80 -6.80
N LEU A 476 -18.60 -16.91 -5.83
CA LEU A 476 -17.73 -18.07 -5.65
C LEU A 476 -18.18 -18.85 -4.42
N GLU A 477 -17.78 -20.11 -4.33
CA GLU A 477 -18.05 -20.92 -3.15
C GLU A 477 -17.52 -20.26 -1.87
N GLU A 478 -18.34 -20.23 -0.82
CA GLU A 478 -17.99 -19.61 0.46
C GLU A 478 -16.75 -20.28 1.06
N GLY A 479 -15.80 -19.46 1.54
CA GLY A 479 -14.59 -19.92 2.20
C GLY A 479 -13.55 -20.58 1.31
N GLY A 480 -13.85 -20.86 0.03
CA GLY A 480 -12.94 -21.51 -0.91
C GLY A 480 -11.82 -20.62 -1.44
N ALA A 481 -11.99 -19.29 -1.45
CA ALA A 481 -11.03 -18.39 -2.02
C ALA A 481 -10.70 -17.20 -1.11
N HIS A 482 -9.41 -16.93 -0.95
CA HIS A 482 -8.83 -15.81 -0.22
C HIS A 482 -8.15 -14.88 -1.23
N ILE A 483 -8.83 -13.83 -1.70
CA ILE A 483 -8.45 -13.08 -2.89
C ILE A 483 -8.39 -11.58 -2.63
N LYS A 484 -7.22 -10.99 -2.87
CA LYS A 484 -7.08 -9.54 -3.00
C LYS A 484 -7.52 -9.10 -4.39
N THR A 485 -8.37 -8.09 -4.45
CA THR A 485 -8.82 -7.48 -5.69
C THR A 485 -8.06 -6.19 -6.01
N GLY A 486 -7.94 -5.86 -7.29
CA GLY A 486 -7.41 -4.59 -7.76
C GLY A 486 -8.34 -3.94 -8.77
N TYR A 487 -8.47 -2.61 -8.67
CA TYR A 487 -9.21 -1.78 -9.62
C TYR A 487 -8.64 -0.37 -9.70
N ILE A 488 -8.30 0.05 -10.89
CA ILE A 488 -8.16 1.44 -11.33
C ILE A 488 -8.68 1.54 -12.76
N ARG A 489 -8.89 2.74 -13.28
CA ARG A 489 -9.34 2.90 -14.67
C ARG A 489 -8.40 2.17 -15.63
N GLY A 490 -8.96 1.27 -16.45
CA GLY A 490 -8.22 0.44 -17.40
C GLY A 490 -7.54 -0.80 -16.80
N VAL A 491 -7.77 -1.10 -15.52
CA VAL A 491 -7.17 -2.27 -14.85
C VAL A 491 -8.19 -2.96 -13.96
N ARG A 492 -8.27 -4.29 -14.07
CA ARG A 492 -8.85 -5.17 -13.05
C ARG A 492 -7.93 -6.33 -12.78
N SER A 493 -7.86 -6.75 -11.51
CA SER A 493 -6.94 -7.81 -11.11
C SER A 493 -7.44 -8.56 -9.88
N VAL A 494 -6.95 -9.80 -9.73
CA VAL A 494 -7.10 -10.66 -8.56
C VAL A 494 -5.77 -11.32 -8.25
N ALA A 495 -5.47 -11.54 -6.98
CA ALA A 495 -4.32 -12.31 -6.53
C ALA A 495 -4.58 -12.92 -5.14
N GLY A 496 -4.16 -14.15 -4.93
CA GLY A 496 -4.34 -14.82 -3.65
C GLY A 496 -4.37 -16.34 -3.77
N TYR A 497 -5.23 -16.98 -2.99
CA TYR A 497 -5.29 -18.42 -2.87
C TYR A 497 -6.70 -18.92 -3.09
N VAL A 498 -6.80 -20.06 -3.78
CA VAL A 498 -8.03 -20.82 -3.99
C VAL A 498 -7.81 -22.24 -3.47
N ARG A 499 -8.71 -22.72 -2.64
CA ARG A 499 -8.78 -24.15 -2.27
C ARG A 499 -9.81 -24.81 -3.14
N SER A 500 -9.37 -25.79 -3.92
CA SER A 500 -10.24 -26.53 -4.81
C SER A 500 -11.12 -27.55 -4.09
N ALA A 501 -12.08 -28.11 -4.81
CA ALA A 501 -12.95 -29.18 -4.34
C ALA A 501 -12.19 -30.42 -3.87
N SER A 502 -11.03 -30.73 -4.48
CA SER A 502 -10.16 -31.84 -4.04
C SER A 502 -9.31 -31.51 -2.80
N GLY A 503 -9.32 -30.26 -2.34
CA GLY A 503 -8.52 -29.78 -1.23
C GLY A 503 -7.16 -29.22 -1.63
N THR A 504 -6.81 -29.20 -2.92
CA THR A 504 -5.58 -28.58 -3.41
C THR A 504 -5.61 -27.07 -3.19
N LEU A 505 -4.52 -26.51 -2.64
CA LEU A 505 -4.36 -25.08 -2.47
C LEU A 505 -3.59 -24.50 -3.66
N TYR A 506 -4.24 -23.62 -4.40
CA TYR A 506 -3.64 -22.92 -5.55
C TYR A 506 -3.28 -21.49 -5.20
N ALA A 507 -2.13 -21.02 -5.68
CA ALA A 507 -1.81 -19.60 -5.80
C ALA A 507 -2.25 -19.10 -7.18
N VAL A 508 -2.98 -18.00 -7.21
CA VAL A 508 -3.54 -17.43 -8.43
C VAL A 508 -3.26 -15.95 -8.53
N SER A 509 -2.87 -15.51 -9.72
CA SER A 509 -2.75 -14.10 -10.11
C SER A 509 -3.33 -13.92 -11.49
N ALA A 510 -4.27 -12.99 -11.65
CA ALA A 510 -4.81 -12.60 -12.95
C ALA A 510 -4.95 -11.08 -13.05
N ILE A 511 -4.43 -10.51 -14.13
CA ILE A 511 -4.40 -9.05 -14.37
C ILE A 511 -4.91 -8.77 -15.78
N VAL A 512 -5.95 -7.94 -15.88
CA VAL A 512 -6.48 -7.39 -17.12
C VAL A 512 -6.09 -5.92 -17.21
N ASN A 513 -5.35 -5.55 -18.27
CA ASN A 513 -5.05 -4.16 -18.62
C ASN A 513 -5.72 -3.86 -19.98
N ASP A 514 -6.93 -3.26 -19.94
CA ASP A 514 -7.78 -3.03 -21.10
C ASP A 514 -8.68 -1.81 -20.85
N PRO A 515 -8.97 -0.97 -21.85
CA PRO A 515 -9.97 0.10 -21.69
C PRO A 515 -11.33 -0.41 -21.18
N LYS A 516 -11.71 -1.64 -21.52
CA LYS A 516 -12.93 -2.33 -21.08
C LYS A 516 -12.78 -3.07 -19.75
N ALA A 517 -11.66 -2.92 -19.03
CA ALA A 517 -11.37 -3.69 -17.80
C ALA A 517 -12.44 -3.53 -16.70
N LEU A 518 -13.29 -2.48 -16.76
CA LEU A 518 -14.44 -2.37 -15.86
C LEU A 518 -15.36 -3.60 -15.96
N GLY A 519 -15.53 -4.16 -17.16
CA GLY A 519 -16.30 -5.37 -17.44
C GLY A 519 -15.58 -6.69 -17.22
N ALA A 520 -14.31 -6.71 -16.79
CA ALA A 520 -13.47 -7.93 -16.70
C ALA A 520 -13.82 -8.87 -15.54
N LYS A 521 -14.85 -8.57 -14.73
CA LYS A 521 -15.23 -9.43 -13.58
C LYS A 521 -15.52 -10.87 -14.02
N PRO A 522 -16.30 -11.16 -15.10
CA PRO A 522 -16.55 -12.54 -15.56
C PRO A 522 -15.28 -13.29 -15.91
N VAL A 523 -14.31 -12.63 -16.57
CA VAL A 523 -13.02 -13.24 -16.94
C VAL A 523 -12.24 -13.67 -15.70
N LEU A 524 -12.15 -12.79 -14.69
CA LEU A 524 -11.45 -13.08 -13.45
C LEU A 524 -12.18 -14.14 -12.61
N ASP A 525 -13.51 -14.16 -12.63
CA ASP A 525 -14.31 -15.19 -11.95
C ASP A 525 -14.12 -16.56 -12.63
N ALA A 526 -14.05 -16.62 -13.96
CA ALA A 526 -13.77 -17.87 -14.68
C ALA A 526 -12.41 -18.47 -14.28
N VAL A 527 -11.36 -17.63 -14.16
CA VAL A 527 -10.04 -18.09 -13.67
C VAL A 527 -10.13 -18.67 -12.25
N LEU A 528 -10.88 -18.00 -11.35
CA LEU A 528 -11.02 -18.47 -9.97
C LEU A 528 -11.85 -19.74 -9.88
N ASN A 529 -12.91 -19.88 -10.69
CA ASN A 529 -13.76 -21.07 -10.75
C ASN A 529 -12.98 -22.27 -11.32
N TYR A 530 -12.16 -22.05 -12.37
CA TYR A 530 -11.27 -23.07 -12.90
C TYR A 530 -10.32 -23.63 -11.84
N ALA A 531 -9.75 -22.76 -10.99
CA ALA A 531 -8.94 -23.19 -9.87
C ALA A 531 -9.76 -23.97 -8.81
N ALA A 532 -10.97 -23.52 -8.51
CA ALA A 532 -11.87 -24.14 -7.53
C ALA A 532 -12.35 -25.53 -7.95
N SER A 533 -12.53 -25.75 -9.25
CA SER A 533 -12.94 -27.04 -9.84
C SER A 533 -11.79 -27.99 -10.22
N ASP A 534 -10.54 -27.70 -9.82
CA ASP A 534 -9.34 -28.46 -10.23
C ASP A 534 -9.17 -28.58 -11.76
N GLY A 535 -9.57 -27.55 -12.50
CA GLY A 535 -9.50 -27.56 -13.95
C GLY A 535 -10.58 -28.41 -14.64
N THR A 536 -11.55 -28.90 -13.88
CA THR A 536 -12.70 -29.60 -14.46
C THR A 536 -13.71 -28.55 -14.92
N PRO A 537 -14.11 -28.51 -16.19
CA PRO A 537 -15.16 -27.62 -16.66
C PRO A 537 -16.43 -27.83 -15.83
N ALA A 538 -17.10 -26.76 -15.42
CA ALA A 538 -18.41 -26.85 -14.79
C ALA A 538 -19.34 -27.65 -15.74
N ALA A 539 -19.95 -28.74 -15.23
CA ALA A 539 -20.97 -29.44 -16.00
C ALA A 539 -22.01 -28.41 -16.42
N SER A 540 -22.22 -28.26 -17.73
CA SER A 540 -23.24 -27.38 -18.28
C SER A 540 -24.56 -27.74 -17.60
N SER A 541 -25.05 -26.87 -16.71
CA SER A 541 -26.39 -27.04 -16.15
C SER A 541 -27.35 -27.10 -17.33
N PRO A 542 -28.17 -28.15 -17.47
CA PRO A 542 -29.17 -28.19 -18.52
C PRO A 542 -30.07 -26.97 -18.30
N LEU A 543 -30.26 -26.19 -19.36
CA LEU A 543 -31.26 -25.14 -19.39
C LEU A 543 -32.57 -25.70 -18.82
N PRO A 544 -33.26 -25.02 -17.87
CA PRO A 544 -34.57 -25.46 -17.43
C PRO A 544 -35.43 -25.58 -18.68
N SER A 545 -35.85 -26.83 -18.97
CA SER A 545 -36.81 -27.08 -20.02
C SER A 545 -38.04 -26.24 -19.74
N GLU A 546 -38.37 -25.33 -20.66
CA GLU A 546 -39.67 -24.63 -20.67
C GLU A 546 -40.79 -25.66 -20.51
N ARG A 547 -41.53 -25.55 -19.43
CA ARG A 547 -42.87 -26.11 -19.29
C ARG A 547 -43.84 -25.02 -18.87
#